data_01430d9dc6c45aefb9a63fbdbfc88806
#
_entry.id   01430d9dc6c45aefb9a63fbdbfc88806
#
_cell.length_a   1.000
_cell.length_b   1.000
_cell.length_c   1.000
_cell.angle_alpha   90.00
_cell.angle_beta   90.00
_cell.angle_gamma   90.00
#
_symmetry.space_group_name_H-M   'P 1'
#
loop_
_entity.id
_entity.type
_entity.pdbx_description
1 polymer ?
#
loop_
_entity_poly.entity_id
_entity_poly.type
_entity_poly.pdbx_seq_one_letter_code
_entity_poly.pdbx_strand_id
1 'polypeptide(L)'
;MYGAQLIEALRRAADFRSEAKIPTLNSPNSGEFRMGHPSVPALEFFGVGGERMRAAGCETVVDAKDLAVVGITEILSHLPKILRLYKHLIREADRRKPDLAIVIDSPAFNWRVARQMKRHGIPTVYYVAPQFWAWRQGRVRLLRDYIDKALVIFPFEEKFYRDRGVDATFIGHPLGGLPTPSMTRAHYAEAYGGDFRLDPAKAWITLMPGSRTKEVLMNLPTMADAALLLGKDYEYLLPVAPTLDRPFLESMLYRRAIAAREIELPIIHFVPEALPALHHSRAGIIASGTATVEAAMMNTPFVMVYRVSPITYLLGKQRVKVPRFAMVNLIAEEEVVPELVQEDFTAANVVARLKDILPDGPARQRMLDGLAGVKARLRSRADDGTAQHPADRAAEIILGLLAAKKQEADFSLHSK
;
A
#
# COMPACT_ATOMS: atom_id res chain seq x y z
N MET A 1 3.71 4.28 -8.75
CA MET A 1 3.98 5.11 -7.56
C MET A 1 5.23 4.64 -6.84
N TYR A 2 5.27 3.47 -6.22
CA TYR A 2 6.41 2.97 -5.42
C TYR A 2 7.77 3.04 -6.12
N GLY A 3 7.85 2.59 -7.39
CA GLY A 3 9.12 2.59 -8.13
C GLY A 3 9.70 3.98 -8.37
N ALA A 4 8.85 4.98 -8.67
CA ALA A 4 9.31 6.37 -8.86
C ALA A 4 9.86 6.96 -7.55
N GLN A 5 9.11 6.82 -6.45
CA GLN A 5 9.56 7.29 -5.13
C GLN A 5 10.88 6.63 -4.70
N LEU A 6 11.05 5.34 -4.99
CA LEU A 6 12.29 4.64 -4.67
C LEU A 6 13.48 5.14 -5.51
N ILE A 7 13.28 5.39 -6.81
CA ILE A 7 14.32 5.94 -7.68
C ILE A 7 14.77 7.32 -7.21
N GLU A 8 13.82 8.20 -6.87
CA GLU A 8 14.10 9.52 -6.32
C GLU A 8 14.85 9.43 -4.99
N ALA A 9 14.46 8.52 -4.10
CA ALA A 9 15.13 8.30 -2.83
C ALA A 9 16.55 7.76 -3.01
N LEU A 10 16.76 6.81 -3.93
CA LEU A 10 18.08 6.27 -4.24
C LEU A 10 19.03 7.36 -4.78
N ARG A 11 18.55 8.26 -5.63
CA ARG A 11 19.32 9.39 -6.13
C ARG A 11 19.73 10.32 -5.01
N ARG A 12 18.73 10.80 -4.20
CA ARG A 12 19.03 11.67 -3.04
C ARG A 12 20.07 11.05 -2.10
N ALA A 13 19.91 9.77 -1.77
CA ALA A 13 20.83 9.08 -0.86
C ALA A 13 22.24 8.87 -1.46
N ALA A 14 22.34 8.67 -2.77
CA ALA A 14 23.63 8.58 -3.47
C ALA A 14 24.35 9.93 -3.52
N ASP A 15 23.63 11.02 -3.81
CA ASP A 15 24.18 12.38 -3.85
C ASP A 15 24.70 12.78 -2.45
N PHE A 16 23.91 12.56 -1.41
CA PHE A 16 24.32 12.84 -0.02
C PHE A 16 25.58 12.06 0.38
N ARG A 17 25.71 10.79 -0.01
CA ARG A 17 26.94 10.00 0.25
C ARG A 17 28.16 10.50 -0.53
N SER A 18 27.97 11.11 -1.68
CA SER A 18 29.05 11.72 -2.44
C SER A 18 29.57 13.01 -1.77
N GLU A 19 28.67 13.81 -1.23
CA GLU A 19 29.02 15.06 -0.51
C GLU A 19 29.65 14.80 0.87
N ALA A 20 29.16 13.81 1.63
CA ALA A 20 29.67 13.47 2.96
C ALA A 20 31.10 12.87 2.97
N LYS A 21 31.64 12.50 1.82
CA LYS A 21 33.03 12.00 1.68
C LYS A 21 34.08 13.09 1.44
N ILE A 22 33.74 14.35 1.60
CA ILE A 22 34.73 15.46 1.59
C ILE A 22 35.22 15.68 3.04
N PRO A 23 36.37 15.14 3.46
CA PRO A 23 37.00 15.58 4.70
C PRO A 23 37.58 16.96 4.42
N THR A 24 37.07 17.97 5.07
CA THR A 24 37.79 19.26 5.24
C THR A 24 39.01 19.04 6.08
N LEU A 25 40.08 18.58 5.49
CA LEU A 25 41.44 18.67 6.09
C LEU A 25 42.04 20.02 5.72
N ASN A 26 41.71 21.02 6.51
CA ASN A 26 42.57 22.20 6.63
C ASN A 26 43.83 21.79 7.38
N SER A 27 44.88 21.46 6.65
CA SER A 27 46.26 21.43 7.18
C SER A 27 47.15 22.25 6.21
N PRO A 28 47.77 23.32 6.67
CA PRO A 28 48.67 24.08 5.84
C PRO A 28 50.05 23.38 5.85
N ASN A 29 50.43 22.81 4.74
CA ASN A 29 51.71 22.29 4.31
C ASN A 29 51.69 20.83 3.89
N SER A 30 51.48 20.66 2.59
CA SER A 30 52.23 19.64 1.81
C SER A 30 51.71 19.60 0.37
N GLY A 31 52.64 19.46 -0.55
CA GLY A 31 52.53 19.61 -1.98
C GLY A 31 51.36 18.93 -2.70
N GLU A 32 51.02 19.50 -3.81
CA GLU A 32 49.99 19.06 -4.77
C GLU A 32 50.05 17.58 -5.09
N PHE A 33 49.21 16.79 -4.42
CA PHE A 33 48.78 15.50 -4.93
C PHE A 33 47.33 15.67 -5.39
N ARG A 34 47.13 15.96 -6.67
CA ARG A 34 45.84 15.82 -7.35
C ARG A 34 45.49 14.34 -7.38
N MET A 35 44.92 13.82 -6.31
CA MET A 35 44.12 12.57 -6.41
C MET A 35 42.78 12.92 -7.03
N GLY A 36 42.55 12.43 -8.25
CA GLY A 36 41.25 12.48 -8.91
C GLY A 36 40.20 11.89 -7.96
N HIS A 37 39.18 12.68 -7.63
CA HIS A 37 38.03 12.18 -6.89
C HIS A 37 37.42 11.00 -7.63
N PRO A 38 37.28 9.83 -7.02
CA PRO A 38 36.42 8.81 -7.59
C PRO A 38 34.99 9.37 -7.57
N SER A 39 34.53 9.88 -8.72
CA SER A 39 33.14 10.22 -8.90
C SER A 39 32.31 8.99 -8.56
N VAL A 40 31.41 9.08 -7.59
CA VAL A 40 30.43 8.02 -7.35
C VAL A 40 29.69 7.85 -8.68
N PRO A 41 29.74 6.65 -9.32
CA PRO A 41 29.12 6.46 -10.62
C PRO A 41 27.64 6.81 -10.50
N ALA A 42 27.14 7.63 -11.43
CA ALA A 42 25.74 8.00 -11.49
C ALA A 42 24.87 6.73 -11.54
N LEU A 43 23.84 6.68 -10.71
CA LEU A 43 22.90 5.54 -10.71
C LEU A 43 22.08 5.53 -12.00
N GLU A 44 22.18 4.46 -12.77
CA GLU A 44 21.36 4.22 -13.94
C GLU A 44 20.24 3.24 -13.62
N PHE A 45 19.03 3.56 -14.09
CA PHE A 45 17.85 2.74 -13.86
C PHE A 45 17.21 2.36 -15.18
N PHE A 46 16.95 1.07 -15.38
CA PHE A 46 16.20 0.56 -16.52
C PHE A 46 15.27 -0.60 -16.09
N GLY A 47 14.21 -0.82 -16.84
CA GLY A 47 13.33 -1.95 -16.56
C GLY A 47 11.89 -1.76 -16.97
N VAL A 48 10.98 -2.39 -16.22
CA VAL A 48 9.53 -2.24 -16.38
C VAL A 48 9.07 -1.00 -15.64
N GLY A 49 8.49 -0.05 -16.35
CA GLY A 49 8.04 1.20 -15.73
C GLY A 49 6.88 1.84 -16.49
N GLY A 50 6.31 2.86 -15.88
CA GLY A 50 5.32 3.73 -16.49
C GLY A 50 5.80 5.18 -16.45
N GLU A 51 4.92 6.10 -16.80
CA GLU A 51 5.21 7.53 -16.95
C GLU A 51 5.93 8.15 -15.73
N ARG A 52 5.45 7.85 -14.51
CA ARG A 52 6.08 8.36 -13.28
C ARG A 52 7.51 7.85 -13.07
N MET A 53 7.80 6.59 -13.44
CA MET A 53 9.16 6.07 -13.34
C MET A 53 10.07 6.67 -14.43
N ARG A 54 9.54 6.91 -15.63
CA ARG A 54 10.26 7.66 -16.68
C ARG A 54 10.60 9.08 -16.22
N ALA A 55 9.63 9.78 -15.63
CA ALA A 55 9.87 11.11 -15.06
C ALA A 55 10.93 11.11 -13.95
N ALA A 56 11.00 10.04 -13.14
CA ALA A 56 12.04 9.85 -12.14
C ALA A 56 13.40 9.41 -12.73
N GLY A 57 13.50 9.26 -14.07
CA GLY A 57 14.73 8.93 -14.80
C GLY A 57 15.00 7.45 -14.98
N CYS A 58 13.98 6.61 -15.02
CA CYS A 58 14.11 5.20 -15.39
C CYS A 58 13.92 5.03 -16.89
N GLU A 59 14.88 4.39 -17.55
CA GLU A 59 14.72 3.95 -18.93
C GLU A 59 13.72 2.79 -18.97
N THR A 60 12.56 3.03 -19.58
CA THR A 60 11.49 2.03 -19.65
C THR A 60 11.73 1.11 -20.85
N VAL A 61 12.27 -0.07 -20.62
CA VAL A 61 12.46 -1.14 -21.61
C VAL A 61 11.14 -1.83 -21.93
N VAL A 62 10.25 -1.95 -20.91
CA VAL A 62 8.90 -2.51 -21.03
C VAL A 62 7.93 -1.57 -20.35
N ASP A 63 6.86 -1.16 -21.04
CA ASP A 63 5.82 -0.35 -20.42
C ASP A 63 4.95 -1.21 -19.50
N ALA A 64 4.73 -0.72 -18.27
CA ALA A 64 3.90 -1.41 -17.27
C ALA A 64 2.44 -1.60 -17.74
N LYS A 65 1.92 -0.71 -18.59
CA LYS A 65 0.57 -0.82 -19.20
C LYS A 65 0.45 -2.10 -20.05
N ASP A 66 1.53 -2.54 -20.68
CA ASP A 66 1.55 -3.75 -21.51
C ASP A 66 1.48 -5.05 -20.70
N LEU A 67 1.81 -4.99 -19.41
CA LEU A 67 1.71 -6.10 -18.46
C LEU A 67 0.43 -6.08 -17.62
N ALA A 68 -0.30 -4.96 -17.63
CA ALA A 68 -1.55 -4.79 -16.89
C ALA A 68 -2.70 -5.48 -17.62
N VAL A 69 -2.91 -6.77 -17.34
CA VAL A 69 -4.02 -7.57 -17.89
C VAL A 69 -5.06 -7.79 -16.78
N VAL A 70 -6.29 -7.38 -17.04
CA VAL A 70 -7.43 -7.53 -16.13
C VAL A 70 -8.30 -8.70 -16.56
N GLY A 71 -8.33 -9.77 -15.74
CA GLY A 71 -9.21 -10.94 -15.94
C GLY A 71 -8.46 -12.23 -16.28
N ILE A 72 -9.04 -13.38 -15.82
CA ILE A 72 -8.41 -14.71 -15.99
C ILE A 72 -8.43 -15.18 -17.45
N THR A 73 -9.50 -14.90 -18.18
CA THR A 73 -9.66 -15.23 -19.60
C THR A 73 -8.75 -14.40 -20.48
N GLU A 74 -8.53 -13.13 -20.14
CA GLU A 74 -7.65 -12.22 -20.85
C GLU A 74 -6.17 -12.56 -20.62
N ILE A 75 -5.81 -13.12 -19.46
CA ILE A 75 -4.44 -13.57 -19.17
C ILE A 75 -4.00 -14.65 -20.16
N LEU A 76 -4.87 -15.60 -20.53
CA LEU A 76 -4.53 -16.67 -21.46
C LEU A 76 -4.28 -16.15 -22.88
N SER A 77 -5.07 -15.23 -23.38
CA SER A 77 -4.89 -14.61 -24.71
C SER A 77 -3.66 -13.72 -24.78
N HIS A 78 -3.24 -13.08 -23.68
CA HIS A 78 -2.08 -12.18 -23.62
C HIS A 78 -0.78 -12.88 -23.20
N LEU A 79 -0.82 -14.18 -22.85
CA LEU A 79 0.35 -14.92 -22.41
C LEU A 79 1.54 -14.87 -23.40
N PRO A 80 1.35 -15.00 -24.74
CA PRO A 80 2.46 -14.87 -25.69
C PRO A 80 3.10 -13.48 -25.66
N LYS A 81 2.30 -12.40 -25.52
CA LYS A 81 2.79 -11.03 -25.38
C LYS A 81 3.62 -10.89 -24.11
N ILE A 82 3.10 -11.33 -22.96
CA ILE A 82 3.77 -11.28 -21.66
C ILE A 82 5.11 -12.04 -21.71
N LEU A 83 5.14 -13.22 -22.33
CA LEU A 83 6.38 -13.99 -22.48
C LEU A 83 7.40 -13.30 -23.38
N ARG A 84 6.96 -12.60 -24.44
CA ARG A 84 7.85 -11.82 -25.32
C ARG A 84 8.46 -10.64 -24.56
N LEU A 85 7.66 -9.90 -23.81
CA LEU A 85 8.11 -8.78 -22.98
C LEU A 85 9.06 -9.24 -21.87
N TYR A 86 8.75 -10.37 -21.23
CA TYR A 86 9.67 -10.99 -20.28
C TYR A 86 11.02 -11.35 -20.90
N LYS A 87 11.02 -12.02 -22.06
CA LYS A 87 12.26 -12.38 -22.78
C LYS A 87 13.05 -11.13 -23.20
N HIS A 88 12.36 -10.05 -23.56
CA HIS A 88 13.00 -8.79 -23.90
C HIS A 88 13.69 -8.17 -22.69
N LEU A 89 12.98 -8.09 -21.54
CA LEU A 89 13.53 -7.58 -20.28
C LEU A 89 14.78 -8.38 -19.86
N ILE A 90 14.73 -9.71 -19.93
CA ILE A 90 15.88 -10.55 -19.55
C ILE A 90 17.07 -10.33 -20.47
N ARG A 91 16.85 -10.24 -21.80
CA ARG A 91 17.95 -9.94 -22.77
C ARG A 91 18.62 -8.60 -22.51
N GLU A 92 17.83 -7.57 -22.12
CA GLU A 92 18.39 -6.28 -21.74
C GLU A 92 19.19 -6.36 -20.45
N ALA A 93 18.71 -7.11 -19.45
CA ALA A 93 19.46 -7.36 -18.23
C ALA A 93 20.79 -8.11 -18.50
N ASP A 94 20.77 -9.12 -19.39
CA ASP A 94 21.98 -9.86 -19.80
C ASP A 94 23.00 -8.96 -20.50
N ARG A 95 22.52 -8.03 -21.35
CA ARG A 95 23.36 -7.11 -22.10
C ARG A 95 23.99 -6.05 -21.19
N ARG A 96 23.23 -5.51 -20.24
CA ARG A 96 23.63 -4.38 -19.37
C ARG A 96 24.30 -4.83 -18.08
N LYS A 97 24.09 -6.08 -17.66
CA LYS A 97 24.67 -6.68 -16.44
C LYS A 97 24.49 -5.78 -15.20
N PRO A 98 23.24 -5.52 -14.76
CA PRO A 98 23.00 -4.62 -13.64
C PRO A 98 23.66 -5.15 -12.35
N ASP A 99 24.14 -4.23 -11.52
CA ASP A 99 24.73 -4.55 -10.22
C ASP A 99 23.70 -5.09 -9.22
N LEU A 100 22.42 -4.72 -9.41
CA LEU A 100 21.31 -5.12 -8.54
C LEU A 100 19.99 -5.11 -9.33
N ALA A 101 19.12 -6.08 -9.03
CA ALA A 101 17.74 -6.09 -9.49
C ALA A 101 16.77 -5.74 -8.36
N ILE A 102 15.79 -4.88 -8.65
CA ILE A 102 14.72 -4.54 -7.69
C ILE A 102 13.40 -4.96 -8.32
N VAL A 103 12.71 -5.90 -7.67
CA VAL A 103 11.37 -6.31 -8.07
C VAL A 103 10.34 -5.71 -7.10
N ILE A 104 9.25 -5.14 -7.64
CA ILE A 104 8.28 -4.36 -6.89
C ILE A 104 6.90 -4.97 -7.04
N ASP A 105 6.24 -5.33 -5.92
CA ASP A 105 4.88 -5.91 -5.93
C ASP A 105 4.73 -7.05 -6.99
N SER A 106 3.57 -7.20 -7.63
CA SER A 106 3.33 -8.10 -8.79
C SER A 106 3.97 -9.50 -8.71
N PRO A 107 3.63 -10.33 -7.72
CA PRO A 107 4.35 -11.59 -7.44
C PRO A 107 4.30 -12.60 -8.59
N ALA A 108 3.25 -12.58 -9.42
CA ALA A 108 3.10 -13.53 -10.52
C ALA A 108 4.18 -13.37 -11.61
N PHE A 109 4.65 -12.17 -11.85
CA PHE A 109 5.69 -11.83 -12.81
C PHE A 109 7.07 -11.84 -12.15
N ASN A 110 7.19 -11.19 -11.01
CA ASN A 110 8.45 -10.86 -10.37
C ASN A 110 9.26 -12.06 -9.87
N TRP A 111 8.62 -13.16 -9.40
CA TRP A 111 9.39 -14.34 -9.01
C TRP A 111 10.15 -14.99 -10.17
N ARG A 112 9.62 -14.85 -11.41
CA ARG A 112 10.31 -15.34 -12.62
C ARG A 112 11.52 -14.48 -12.95
N VAL A 113 11.39 -13.16 -12.81
CA VAL A 113 12.52 -12.23 -12.97
C VAL A 113 13.56 -12.50 -11.90
N ALA A 114 13.19 -12.56 -10.64
CA ALA A 114 14.10 -12.84 -9.54
C ALA A 114 14.87 -14.16 -9.71
N ARG A 115 14.17 -15.23 -10.12
CA ARG A 115 14.81 -16.51 -10.42
C ARG A 115 15.86 -16.40 -11.51
N GLN A 116 15.63 -15.59 -12.55
CA GLN A 116 16.59 -15.39 -13.63
C GLN A 116 17.78 -14.55 -13.17
N MET A 117 17.53 -13.47 -12.42
CA MET A 117 18.59 -12.65 -11.84
C MET A 117 19.52 -13.47 -10.93
N LYS A 118 18.94 -14.34 -10.09
CA LYS A 118 19.72 -15.25 -9.24
C LYS A 118 20.61 -16.21 -10.04
N ARG A 119 20.12 -16.70 -11.21
CA ARG A 119 20.93 -17.56 -12.10
C ARG A 119 22.11 -16.81 -12.72
N HIS A 120 21.98 -15.52 -12.91
CA HIS A 120 23.04 -14.66 -13.46
C HIS A 120 23.95 -14.06 -12.37
N GLY A 121 23.76 -14.46 -11.11
CA GLY A 121 24.53 -13.94 -9.98
C GLY A 121 24.20 -12.50 -9.60
N ILE A 122 23.10 -11.94 -10.14
CA ILE A 122 22.64 -10.57 -9.86
C ILE A 122 21.83 -10.59 -8.57
N PRO A 123 22.27 -9.86 -7.53
CA PRO A 123 21.52 -9.76 -6.26
C PRO A 123 20.16 -9.12 -6.51
N THR A 124 19.14 -9.61 -5.81
CA THR A 124 17.76 -9.19 -6.04
C THR A 124 17.11 -8.75 -4.73
N VAL A 125 16.57 -7.52 -4.73
CA VAL A 125 15.77 -6.96 -3.64
C VAL A 125 14.30 -7.03 -4.03
N TYR A 126 13.45 -7.49 -3.11
CA TYR A 126 12.00 -7.40 -3.26
C TYR A 126 11.47 -6.21 -2.47
N TYR A 127 11.09 -5.14 -3.16
CA TYR A 127 10.48 -3.95 -2.57
C TYR A 127 8.95 -4.09 -2.55
N VAL A 128 8.34 -3.92 -1.37
CA VAL A 128 6.93 -4.25 -1.11
C VAL A 128 6.69 -5.73 -1.35
N ALA A 129 7.27 -6.56 -0.49
CA ALA A 129 7.19 -8.02 -0.61
C ALA A 129 5.74 -8.54 -0.61
N PRO A 130 5.46 -9.65 -1.31
CA PRO A 130 4.11 -10.19 -1.43
C PRO A 130 3.55 -10.61 -0.09
N GLN A 131 2.24 -10.48 0.11
CA GLN A 131 1.55 -10.87 1.34
C GLN A 131 1.29 -12.39 1.41
N PHE A 132 2.33 -13.22 1.30
CA PHE A 132 2.21 -14.68 1.37
C PHE A 132 1.75 -15.20 2.72
N TRP A 133 1.88 -14.41 3.78
CA TRP A 133 1.39 -14.70 5.11
C TRP A 133 -0.14 -14.89 5.15
N ALA A 134 -0.87 -14.17 4.29
CA ALA A 134 -2.33 -14.17 4.29
C ALA A 134 -2.93 -15.47 3.73
N TRP A 135 -2.38 -16.04 2.66
CA TRP A 135 -3.07 -17.14 1.97
C TRP A 135 -2.22 -18.15 1.19
N ARG A 136 -0.96 -17.90 0.95
CA ARG A 136 -0.07 -18.79 0.16
C ARG A 136 1.28 -19.00 0.82
N GLN A 137 1.28 -19.31 2.12
CA GLN A 137 2.49 -19.40 2.93
C GLN A 137 3.57 -20.32 2.34
N GLY A 138 3.20 -21.41 1.65
CA GLY A 138 4.16 -22.29 0.96
C GLY A 138 4.97 -21.60 -0.15
N ARG A 139 4.56 -20.40 -0.62
CA ARG A 139 5.33 -19.62 -1.59
C ARG A 139 6.45 -18.79 -0.98
N VAL A 140 6.56 -18.71 0.33
CA VAL A 140 7.68 -18.07 1.03
C VAL A 140 9.01 -18.64 0.57
N ARG A 141 9.06 -19.94 0.20
CA ARG A 141 10.25 -20.55 -0.42
C ARG A 141 10.77 -19.81 -1.64
N LEU A 142 9.89 -19.17 -2.43
CA LEU A 142 10.32 -18.41 -3.62
C LEU A 142 11.11 -17.15 -3.24
N LEU A 143 10.77 -16.52 -2.12
CA LEU A 143 11.55 -15.41 -1.57
C LEU A 143 12.89 -15.93 -1.02
N ARG A 144 12.85 -16.99 -0.21
CA ARG A 144 14.06 -17.57 0.37
C ARG A 144 15.07 -18.00 -0.71
N ASP A 145 14.58 -18.60 -1.80
CA ASP A 145 15.44 -19.22 -2.81
C ASP A 145 15.96 -18.20 -3.83
N TYR A 146 15.24 -17.08 -4.08
CA TYR A 146 15.54 -16.17 -5.18
C TYR A 146 15.73 -14.70 -4.80
N ILE A 147 15.50 -14.31 -3.54
CA ILE A 147 15.60 -12.93 -3.08
C ILE A 147 16.68 -12.82 -2.03
N ASP A 148 17.59 -11.88 -2.22
CA ASP A 148 18.68 -11.62 -1.28
C ASP A 148 18.20 -10.72 -0.13
N LYS A 149 17.23 -9.80 -0.38
CA LYS A 149 16.63 -8.93 0.63
C LYS A 149 15.18 -8.65 0.32
N ALA A 150 14.30 -8.90 1.29
CA ALA A 150 12.87 -8.56 1.21
C ALA A 150 12.59 -7.31 2.06
N LEU A 151 12.06 -6.26 1.44
CA LEU A 151 11.65 -5.04 2.10
C LEU A 151 10.14 -5.08 2.29
N VAL A 152 9.70 -5.16 3.54
CA VAL A 152 8.30 -5.37 3.91
C VAL A 152 7.68 -4.10 4.49
N ILE A 153 6.37 -3.94 4.33
CA ILE A 153 5.64 -2.72 4.68
C ILE A 153 4.75 -2.86 5.93
N PHE A 154 4.60 -4.08 6.45
CA PHE A 154 3.92 -4.30 7.72
C PHE A 154 4.91 -4.85 8.76
N PRO A 155 4.86 -4.38 10.03
CA PRO A 155 5.86 -4.75 11.03
C PRO A 155 5.89 -6.25 11.33
N PHE A 156 4.74 -6.92 11.34
CA PHE A 156 4.66 -8.37 11.59
C PHE A 156 5.25 -9.23 10.45
N GLU A 157 5.37 -8.68 9.22
CA GLU A 157 5.92 -9.40 8.07
C GLU A 157 7.40 -9.70 8.26
N GLU A 158 8.16 -8.80 8.90
CA GLU A 158 9.59 -9.00 9.13
C GLU A 158 9.84 -10.27 9.92
N LYS A 159 9.18 -10.43 11.08
CA LYS A 159 9.27 -11.63 11.88
C LYS A 159 8.76 -12.86 11.12
N PHE A 160 7.61 -12.75 10.44
CA PHE A 160 7.02 -13.85 9.68
C PHE A 160 7.97 -14.42 8.63
N TYR A 161 8.66 -13.54 7.88
CA TYR A 161 9.59 -13.92 6.82
C TYR A 161 10.93 -14.41 7.38
N ARG A 162 11.48 -13.75 8.42
CA ARG A 162 12.73 -14.17 9.06
C ARG A 162 12.63 -15.55 9.70
N ASP A 163 11.52 -15.86 10.35
CA ASP A 163 11.25 -17.19 10.93
C ASP A 163 11.22 -18.31 9.86
N ARG A 164 11.11 -17.94 8.57
CA ARG A 164 11.09 -18.87 7.42
C ARG A 164 12.33 -18.79 6.54
N GLY A 165 13.41 -18.20 7.06
CA GLY A 165 14.71 -18.12 6.40
C GLY A 165 14.79 -17.11 5.26
N VAL A 166 13.94 -16.08 5.23
CA VAL A 166 14.03 -14.94 4.30
C VAL A 166 14.66 -13.76 5.05
N ASP A 167 15.70 -13.17 4.48
CA ASP A 167 16.24 -11.91 5.00
C ASP A 167 15.27 -10.77 4.69
N ALA A 168 14.46 -10.42 5.67
CA ALA A 168 13.42 -9.39 5.57
C ALA A 168 13.68 -8.22 6.52
N THR A 169 13.35 -7.01 6.07
CA THR A 169 13.44 -5.79 6.89
C THR A 169 12.19 -4.95 6.70
N PHE A 170 11.58 -4.55 7.80
CA PHE A 170 10.48 -3.60 7.82
C PHE A 170 11.01 -2.19 7.52
N ILE A 171 10.41 -1.56 6.51
CA ILE A 171 10.81 -0.24 6.04
C ILE A 171 9.77 0.85 6.33
N GLY A 172 8.67 0.50 7.00
CA GLY A 172 7.50 1.36 7.14
C GLY A 172 6.49 1.21 6.01
N HIS A 173 5.27 1.62 6.29
CA HIS A 173 4.19 1.56 5.29
C HIS A 173 4.14 2.88 4.49
N PRO A 174 3.98 2.84 3.16
CA PRO A 174 3.93 4.06 2.33
C PRO A 174 2.84 5.06 2.75
N LEU A 175 1.75 4.57 3.34
CA LEU A 175 0.70 5.42 3.92
C LEU A 175 1.07 5.98 5.30
N GLY A 176 2.13 5.48 5.95
CA GLY A 176 2.52 5.90 7.30
C GLY A 176 2.94 7.37 7.43
N GLY A 177 3.30 7.99 6.29
CA GLY A 177 3.68 9.40 6.17
C GLY A 177 2.64 10.30 5.50
N LEU A 178 1.38 9.82 5.33
CA LEU A 178 0.35 10.63 4.69
C LEU A 178 0.13 11.95 5.47
N PRO A 179 0.13 13.10 4.77
CA PRO A 179 -0.19 14.37 5.39
C PRO A 179 -1.66 14.40 5.82
N THR A 180 -1.93 15.08 6.91
CA THR A 180 -3.30 15.41 7.29
C THR A 180 -3.87 16.39 6.25
N PRO A 181 -5.09 16.17 5.75
CA PRO A 181 -5.73 17.10 4.83
C PRO A 181 -5.79 18.52 5.41
N SER A 182 -5.40 19.50 4.61
CA SER A 182 -5.31 20.91 5.06
C SER A 182 -6.65 21.66 4.95
N MET A 183 -7.59 21.15 4.15
CA MET A 183 -8.90 21.75 3.95
C MET A 183 -9.72 21.68 5.25
N THR A 184 -10.32 22.78 5.66
CA THR A 184 -11.23 22.78 6.81
C THR A 184 -12.53 22.05 6.50
N ARG A 185 -13.21 21.55 7.54
CA ARG A 185 -14.49 20.85 7.40
C ARG A 185 -15.55 21.72 6.70
N ALA A 186 -15.64 23.01 7.04
CA ALA A 186 -16.58 23.93 6.43
C ALA A 186 -16.31 24.11 4.93
N HIS A 187 -15.04 24.31 4.57
CA HIS A 187 -14.64 24.44 3.16
C HIS A 187 -14.86 23.14 2.38
N TYR A 188 -14.63 21.99 3.01
CA TYR A 188 -14.92 20.69 2.40
C TYR A 188 -16.43 20.53 2.13
N ALA A 189 -17.28 20.93 3.09
CA ALA A 189 -18.73 20.91 2.94
C ALA A 189 -19.21 21.79 1.79
N GLU A 190 -18.64 22.97 1.64
CA GLU A 190 -18.94 23.91 0.54
C GLU A 190 -18.49 23.35 -0.81
N ALA A 191 -17.29 22.79 -0.90
CA ALA A 191 -16.71 22.29 -2.15
C ALA A 191 -17.40 21.02 -2.69
N TYR A 192 -17.88 20.12 -1.80
CA TYR A 192 -18.33 18.80 -2.20
C TYR A 192 -19.78 18.46 -1.82
N GLY A 193 -20.55 19.41 -1.29
CA GLY A 193 -21.96 19.21 -0.94
C GLY A 193 -22.88 18.99 -2.14
N GLY A 194 -22.48 19.41 -3.34
CA GLY A 194 -23.28 19.27 -4.55
C GLY A 194 -24.66 19.94 -4.45
N ASP A 195 -25.66 19.36 -5.10
CA ASP A 195 -27.06 19.86 -5.09
C ASP A 195 -27.71 19.75 -3.71
N PHE A 196 -27.24 18.81 -2.90
CA PHE A 196 -27.63 18.63 -1.49
C PHE A 196 -26.48 19.13 -0.63
N ARG A 197 -26.63 20.33 -0.08
CA ARG A 197 -25.59 20.93 0.76
C ARG A 197 -25.19 20.01 1.91
N LEU A 198 -23.92 19.71 1.98
CA LEU A 198 -23.33 18.95 3.09
C LEU A 198 -23.31 19.86 4.35
N ASP A 199 -23.99 19.45 5.41
CA ASP A 199 -24.09 20.24 6.62
C ASP A 199 -22.85 20.00 7.52
N PRO A 200 -21.98 21.01 7.73
CA PRO A 200 -20.82 20.85 8.58
C PRO A 200 -21.14 20.68 10.07
N ALA A 201 -22.37 20.96 10.50
CA ALA A 201 -22.80 20.79 11.89
C ALA A 201 -23.22 19.34 12.20
N LYS A 202 -23.64 18.58 11.19
CA LYS A 202 -24.00 17.16 11.34
C LYS A 202 -22.77 16.27 11.46
N ALA A 203 -22.88 15.15 12.14
CA ALA A 203 -21.85 14.12 12.11
C ALA A 203 -21.87 13.38 10.77
N TRP A 204 -20.69 13.24 10.12
CA TRP A 204 -20.55 12.53 8.86
C TRP A 204 -20.04 11.12 9.08
N ILE A 205 -20.51 10.20 8.24
CA ILE A 205 -20.10 8.80 8.23
C ILE A 205 -19.60 8.46 6.83
N THR A 206 -18.34 8.04 6.73
CA THR A 206 -17.76 7.64 5.43
C THR A 206 -18.09 6.18 5.11
N LEU A 207 -18.59 5.92 3.92
CA LEU A 207 -18.88 4.60 3.37
C LEU A 207 -17.81 4.22 2.36
N MET A 208 -17.03 3.17 2.63
CA MET A 208 -16.00 2.66 1.72
C MET A 208 -16.27 1.20 1.35
N PRO A 209 -17.11 0.94 0.33
CA PRO A 209 -17.55 -0.42 -0.03
C PRO A 209 -16.47 -1.25 -0.73
N GLY A 210 -15.33 -0.66 -1.08
CA GLY A 210 -14.25 -1.25 -1.84
C GLY A 210 -13.97 -0.47 -3.13
N SER A 211 -12.90 -0.84 -3.82
CA SER A 211 -12.46 -0.19 -5.07
C SER A 211 -12.76 -1.00 -6.32
N ARG A 212 -13.28 -2.22 -6.20
CA ARG A 212 -13.62 -3.09 -7.33
C ARG A 212 -15.12 -3.29 -7.42
N THR A 213 -15.64 -3.32 -8.66
CA THR A 213 -17.08 -3.52 -8.91
C THR A 213 -17.68 -4.70 -8.12
N LYS A 214 -16.98 -5.84 -8.04
CA LYS A 214 -17.45 -7.01 -7.28
C LYS A 214 -17.52 -6.76 -5.78
N GLU A 215 -16.60 -6.03 -5.22
CA GLU A 215 -16.59 -5.64 -3.79
C GLU A 215 -17.76 -4.71 -3.50
N VAL A 216 -17.97 -3.71 -4.34
CA VAL A 216 -19.07 -2.75 -4.21
C VAL A 216 -20.43 -3.44 -4.30
N LEU A 217 -20.61 -4.33 -5.26
CA LEU A 217 -21.85 -5.12 -5.40
C LEU A 217 -22.19 -5.93 -4.14
N MET A 218 -21.18 -6.40 -3.41
CA MET A 218 -21.38 -7.21 -2.21
C MET A 218 -21.54 -6.37 -0.93
N ASN A 219 -20.92 -5.21 -0.86
CA ASN A 219 -20.84 -4.44 0.39
C ASN A 219 -21.79 -3.23 0.42
N LEU A 220 -21.90 -2.46 -0.68
CA LEU A 220 -22.65 -1.20 -0.70
C LEU A 220 -24.15 -1.36 -0.32
N PRO A 221 -24.87 -2.42 -0.76
CA PRO A 221 -26.29 -2.58 -0.39
C PRO A 221 -26.50 -2.62 1.13
N THR A 222 -25.70 -3.41 1.86
CA THR A 222 -25.82 -3.52 3.32
C THR A 222 -25.36 -2.24 4.03
N MET A 223 -24.36 -1.52 3.47
CA MET A 223 -23.96 -0.21 4.00
C MET A 223 -25.07 0.83 3.84
N ALA A 224 -25.77 0.83 2.70
CA ALA A 224 -26.92 1.69 2.47
C ALA A 224 -28.07 1.38 3.42
N ASP A 225 -28.35 0.10 3.69
CA ASP A 225 -29.35 -0.30 4.68
C ASP A 225 -28.97 0.16 6.10
N ALA A 226 -27.68 0.09 6.44
CA ALA A 226 -27.21 0.59 7.72
C ALA A 226 -27.37 2.13 7.83
N ALA A 227 -27.14 2.86 6.74
CA ALA A 227 -27.39 4.29 6.68
C ALA A 227 -28.89 4.62 6.84
N LEU A 228 -29.76 3.85 6.20
CA LEU A 228 -31.23 3.97 6.39
C LEU A 228 -31.63 3.77 7.85
N LEU A 229 -31.15 2.70 8.49
CA LEU A 229 -31.45 2.38 9.89
C LEU A 229 -30.88 3.39 10.89
N LEU A 230 -29.75 4.01 10.58
CA LEU A 230 -29.12 5.01 11.43
C LEU A 230 -29.83 6.38 11.33
N GLY A 231 -30.39 6.67 10.16
CA GLY A 231 -31.29 7.79 9.94
C GLY A 231 -30.62 9.07 9.44
N LYS A 232 -31.41 10.16 9.45
CA LYS A 232 -31.09 11.46 8.86
C LYS A 232 -30.33 12.42 9.77
N ASP A 233 -30.09 12.05 11.02
CA ASP A 233 -29.27 12.83 11.95
C ASP A 233 -27.79 12.85 11.54
N TYR A 234 -27.45 11.98 10.60
CA TYR A 234 -26.13 11.84 10.01
C TYR A 234 -26.15 12.13 8.52
N GLU A 235 -25.02 12.53 7.98
CA GLU A 235 -24.76 12.59 6.55
C GLU A 235 -23.68 11.57 6.16
N TYR A 236 -23.79 11.05 4.95
CA TYR A 236 -22.95 9.95 4.49
C TYR A 236 -22.09 10.38 3.32
N LEU A 237 -20.78 10.13 3.43
CA LEU A 237 -19.81 10.41 2.38
C LEU A 237 -19.41 9.10 1.70
N LEU A 238 -19.53 9.04 0.39
CA LEU A 238 -19.09 7.90 -0.43
C LEU A 238 -17.97 8.35 -1.37
N PRO A 239 -16.70 8.16 -1.01
CA PRO A 239 -15.59 8.44 -1.91
C PRO A 239 -15.65 7.52 -3.14
N VAL A 240 -15.60 8.10 -4.33
CA VAL A 240 -15.63 7.39 -5.59
C VAL A 240 -14.21 7.00 -6.00
N ALA A 241 -13.90 5.71 -5.91
CA ALA A 241 -12.60 5.21 -6.35
C ALA A 241 -12.41 5.44 -7.87
N PRO A 242 -11.19 5.78 -8.35
CA PRO A 242 -10.93 6.03 -9.78
C PRO A 242 -11.26 4.85 -10.73
N THR A 243 -11.45 3.67 -10.16
CA THR A 243 -11.79 2.43 -10.87
C THR A 243 -13.29 2.19 -10.97
N LEU A 244 -14.10 3.07 -10.38
CA LEU A 244 -15.56 2.96 -10.32
C LEU A 244 -16.21 4.11 -11.07
N ASP A 245 -17.41 3.82 -11.60
CA ASP A 245 -18.23 4.79 -12.27
C ASP A 245 -19.33 5.31 -11.32
N ARG A 246 -19.46 6.63 -11.19
CA ARG A 246 -20.47 7.27 -10.33
C ARG A 246 -21.90 6.90 -10.72
N PRO A 247 -22.34 6.92 -11.98
CA PRO A 247 -23.66 6.45 -12.40
C PRO A 247 -23.96 5.02 -12.00
N PHE A 248 -22.97 4.13 -12.01
CA PHE A 248 -23.14 2.76 -11.51
C PHE A 248 -23.49 2.74 -10.01
N LEU A 249 -22.77 3.50 -9.18
CA LEU A 249 -23.03 3.60 -7.75
C LEU A 249 -24.40 4.21 -7.46
N GLU A 250 -24.77 5.28 -8.16
CA GLU A 250 -26.09 5.91 -8.07
C GLU A 250 -27.20 4.95 -8.41
N SER A 251 -27.04 4.16 -9.49
CA SER A 251 -28.04 3.15 -9.89
C SER A 251 -28.24 2.07 -8.83
N MET A 252 -27.19 1.67 -8.13
CA MET A 252 -27.25 0.69 -7.05
C MET A 252 -28.04 1.23 -5.84
N LEU A 253 -27.73 2.46 -5.42
CA LEU A 253 -28.42 3.10 -4.31
C LEU A 253 -29.89 3.34 -4.64
N TYR A 254 -30.22 3.80 -5.85
CA TYR A 254 -31.58 4.00 -6.31
C TYR A 254 -32.39 2.71 -6.30
N ARG A 255 -31.85 1.60 -6.85
CA ARG A 255 -32.50 0.29 -6.81
C ARG A 255 -32.75 -0.18 -5.38
N ARG A 256 -31.81 0.11 -4.48
CA ARG A 256 -31.95 -0.28 -3.08
C ARG A 256 -33.04 0.51 -2.39
N ALA A 257 -33.16 1.80 -2.66
CA ALA A 257 -34.22 2.67 -2.18
C ALA A 257 -35.61 2.15 -2.58
N ILE A 258 -35.80 1.85 -3.87
CA ILE A 258 -37.06 1.28 -4.36
C ILE A 258 -37.38 -0.04 -3.65
N ALA A 259 -36.39 -0.92 -3.49
CA ALA A 259 -36.58 -2.22 -2.84
C ALA A 259 -36.95 -2.09 -1.35
N ALA A 260 -36.43 -1.08 -0.67
CA ALA A 260 -36.75 -0.80 0.73
C ALA A 260 -38.12 -0.14 0.92
N ARG A 261 -38.76 0.33 -0.15
CA ARG A 261 -40.04 1.11 -0.12
C ARG A 261 -39.94 2.37 0.75
N GLU A 262 -38.73 2.89 0.91
CA GLU A 262 -38.46 4.10 1.69
C GLU A 262 -38.72 5.33 0.83
N ILE A 263 -39.56 6.24 1.32
CA ILE A 263 -39.91 7.50 0.64
C ILE A 263 -38.80 8.52 0.83
N GLU A 264 -38.08 8.43 1.94
CA GLU A 264 -37.02 9.39 2.30
C GLU A 264 -35.70 8.65 2.61
N LEU A 265 -34.74 8.77 1.71
CA LEU A 265 -33.40 8.23 1.90
C LEU A 265 -32.50 9.20 2.66
N PRO A 266 -31.55 8.69 3.45
CA PRO A 266 -30.47 9.54 3.94
C PRO A 266 -29.64 10.05 2.75
N ILE A 267 -29.18 11.29 2.84
CA ILE A 267 -28.38 11.89 1.78
C ILE A 267 -26.97 11.24 1.80
N ILE A 268 -26.60 10.63 0.66
CA ILE A 268 -25.27 10.09 0.43
C ILE A 268 -24.55 10.99 -0.57
N HIS A 269 -23.51 11.68 -0.12
CA HIS A 269 -22.70 12.57 -0.92
C HIS A 269 -21.56 11.80 -1.60
N PHE A 270 -21.51 11.84 -2.93
CA PHE A 270 -20.39 11.31 -3.70
C PHE A 270 -19.24 12.31 -3.69
N VAL A 271 -18.10 11.91 -3.15
CA VAL A 271 -16.93 12.78 -3.00
C VAL A 271 -15.71 12.18 -3.73
N PRO A 272 -14.76 13.01 -4.20
CA PRO A 272 -13.69 12.52 -5.07
C PRO A 272 -12.59 11.75 -4.33
N GLU A 273 -12.35 12.08 -3.05
CA GLU A 273 -11.19 11.58 -2.32
C GLU A 273 -11.55 10.98 -0.96
N ALA A 274 -10.95 9.80 -0.66
CA ALA A 274 -11.19 9.08 0.57
C ALA A 274 -10.56 9.75 1.81
N LEU A 275 -9.33 10.25 1.71
CA LEU A 275 -8.60 10.76 2.87
C LEU A 275 -9.24 11.99 3.52
N PRO A 276 -9.64 13.05 2.77
CA PRO A 276 -10.38 14.16 3.36
C PRO A 276 -11.74 13.75 3.92
N ALA A 277 -12.46 12.85 3.22
CA ALA A 277 -13.74 12.34 3.70
C ALA A 277 -13.57 11.63 5.06
N LEU A 278 -12.61 10.73 5.19
CA LEU A 278 -12.26 10.05 6.44
C LEU A 278 -11.87 11.05 7.52
N HIS A 279 -10.97 11.99 7.20
CA HIS A 279 -10.47 12.97 8.16
C HIS A 279 -11.59 13.79 8.83
N HIS A 280 -12.61 14.16 8.06
CA HIS A 280 -13.72 14.96 8.53
C HIS A 280 -14.88 14.13 9.07
N SER A 281 -14.89 12.82 8.93
CA SER A 281 -15.96 11.95 9.38
C SER A 281 -15.86 11.59 10.86
N ARG A 282 -17.02 11.51 11.49
CA ARG A 282 -17.16 11.05 12.88
C ARG A 282 -16.85 9.55 13.00
N ALA A 283 -17.28 8.79 11.99
CA ALA A 283 -17.03 7.35 11.90
C ALA A 283 -17.03 6.89 10.44
N GLY A 284 -16.68 5.61 10.21
CA GLY A 284 -16.75 4.97 8.90
C GLY A 284 -17.32 3.57 8.93
N ILE A 285 -17.86 3.12 7.77
CA ILE A 285 -18.16 1.73 7.47
C ILE A 285 -17.24 1.35 6.32
N ILE A 286 -16.25 0.51 6.59
CA ILE A 286 -15.10 0.34 5.69
C ILE A 286 -14.89 -1.13 5.34
N ALA A 287 -14.88 -1.43 4.05
CA ALA A 287 -14.55 -2.77 3.56
C ALA A 287 -13.10 -3.15 3.88
N SER A 288 -12.86 -4.43 4.17
CA SER A 288 -11.52 -4.96 4.42
C SER A 288 -10.56 -4.64 3.27
N GLY A 289 -9.34 -4.24 3.62
CA GLY A 289 -8.27 -3.86 2.69
C GLY A 289 -7.45 -2.68 3.18
N THR A 290 -6.70 -2.06 2.27
CA THR A 290 -5.87 -0.87 2.56
C THR A 290 -6.67 0.32 3.07
N ALA A 291 -7.96 0.40 2.74
CA ALA A 291 -8.87 1.43 3.22
C ALA A 291 -8.94 1.48 4.77
N THR A 292 -8.78 0.34 5.45
CA THR A 292 -8.71 0.30 6.92
C THR A 292 -7.46 0.98 7.46
N VAL A 293 -6.35 0.91 6.73
CA VAL A 293 -5.11 1.63 7.06
C VAL A 293 -5.29 3.13 6.81
N GLU A 294 -5.93 3.52 5.71
CA GLU A 294 -6.24 4.93 5.43
C GLU A 294 -7.07 5.57 6.54
N ALA A 295 -8.09 4.85 7.04
CA ALA A 295 -8.90 5.31 8.17
C ALA A 295 -8.07 5.46 9.45
N ALA A 296 -7.16 4.53 9.74
CA ALA A 296 -6.25 4.65 10.87
C ALA A 296 -5.32 5.87 10.73
N MET A 297 -4.79 6.12 9.51
CA MET A 297 -3.96 7.30 9.26
C MET A 297 -4.71 8.62 9.49
N MET A 298 -6.00 8.66 9.16
CA MET A 298 -6.88 9.81 9.37
C MET A 298 -7.47 9.88 10.78
N ASN A 299 -7.18 8.90 11.62
CA ASN A 299 -7.69 8.77 13.00
C ASN A 299 -9.22 8.73 13.05
N THR A 300 -9.84 8.04 12.09
CA THR A 300 -11.30 7.90 11.96
C THR A 300 -11.72 6.56 12.53
N PRO A 301 -12.53 6.53 13.63
CA PRO A 301 -13.13 5.30 14.11
C PRO A 301 -14.03 4.65 13.06
N PHE A 302 -14.06 3.31 13.01
CA PHE A 302 -14.87 2.65 12.00
C PHE A 302 -15.27 1.22 12.39
N VAL A 303 -16.27 0.71 11.67
CA VAL A 303 -16.64 -0.70 11.65
C VAL A 303 -16.09 -1.31 10.35
N MET A 304 -15.25 -2.33 10.48
CA MET A 304 -14.78 -3.08 9.31
C MET A 304 -15.85 -4.07 8.87
N VAL A 305 -16.11 -4.11 7.58
CA VAL A 305 -17.04 -5.04 6.96
C VAL A 305 -16.40 -5.79 5.81
N TYR A 306 -16.84 -7.03 5.59
CA TYR A 306 -16.34 -7.80 4.46
C TYR A 306 -17.32 -8.88 4.03
N ARG A 307 -17.69 -8.83 2.76
CA ARG A 307 -18.50 -9.88 2.13
C ARG A 307 -17.94 -10.25 0.77
N VAL A 308 -17.84 -11.53 0.53
CA VAL A 308 -17.52 -12.12 -0.78
C VAL A 308 -18.59 -13.12 -1.16
N SER A 309 -18.62 -13.54 -2.43
CA SER A 309 -19.59 -14.54 -2.87
C SER A 309 -19.46 -15.84 -2.05
N PRO A 310 -20.55 -16.57 -1.80
CA PRO A 310 -20.51 -17.81 -1.01
C PRO A 310 -19.50 -18.83 -1.53
N ILE A 311 -19.36 -18.96 -2.85
CA ILE A 311 -18.38 -19.84 -3.49
C ILE A 311 -16.95 -19.37 -3.17
N THR A 312 -16.68 -18.07 -3.28
CA THR A 312 -15.37 -17.52 -2.95
C THR A 312 -15.04 -17.71 -1.49
N TYR A 313 -16.00 -17.52 -0.60
CA TYR A 313 -15.84 -17.74 0.83
C TYR A 313 -15.54 -19.21 1.15
N LEU A 314 -16.31 -20.13 0.60
CA LEU A 314 -16.12 -21.57 0.82
C LEU A 314 -14.73 -22.04 0.36
N LEU A 315 -14.31 -21.60 -0.83
CA LEU A 315 -12.97 -21.92 -1.38
C LEU A 315 -11.83 -21.21 -0.65
N GLY A 316 -12.08 -20.04 -0.10
CA GLY A 316 -11.11 -19.21 0.61
C GLY A 316 -10.94 -19.60 2.07
N LYS A 317 -12.01 -19.99 2.76
CA LYS A 317 -12.03 -20.24 4.22
C LYS A 317 -10.92 -21.18 4.70
N GLN A 318 -10.61 -22.24 3.94
CA GLN A 318 -9.55 -23.18 4.28
C GLN A 318 -8.13 -22.70 3.93
N ARG A 319 -8.02 -21.67 3.06
CA ARG A 319 -6.73 -21.17 2.53
C ARG A 319 -6.27 -19.89 3.20
N VAL A 320 -7.21 -19.12 3.74
CA VAL A 320 -6.91 -17.89 4.48
C VAL A 320 -6.57 -18.27 5.92
N LYS A 321 -5.33 -17.98 6.33
CA LYS A 321 -4.77 -18.37 7.63
C LYS A 321 -4.44 -17.14 8.48
N VAL A 322 -5.29 -16.12 8.40
CA VAL A 322 -5.12 -14.92 9.23
C VAL A 322 -6.08 -14.95 10.42
N PRO A 323 -5.64 -14.51 11.60
CA PRO A 323 -6.50 -14.46 12.78
C PRO A 323 -7.55 -13.35 12.71
N ARG A 324 -7.34 -12.34 11.85
CA ARG A 324 -8.16 -11.13 11.70
C ARG A 324 -8.25 -10.72 10.24
N PHE A 325 -9.31 -9.99 9.86
CA PHE A 325 -9.55 -9.53 8.50
C PHE A 325 -9.26 -8.04 8.31
N ALA A 326 -9.33 -7.23 9.35
CA ALA A 326 -8.94 -5.82 9.29
C ALA A 326 -7.43 -5.69 9.38
N MET A 327 -6.81 -4.96 8.44
CA MET A 327 -5.35 -4.72 8.48
C MET A 327 -4.93 -4.04 9.78
N VAL A 328 -5.73 -3.13 10.31
CA VAL A 328 -5.45 -2.46 11.58
C VAL A 328 -5.38 -3.44 12.76
N ASN A 329 -6.26 -4.43 12.80
CA ASN A 329 -6.26 -5.46 13.84
C ASN A 329 -5.07 -6.44 13.70
N LEU A 330 -4.65 -6.71 12.46
CA LEU A 330 -3.43 -7.50 12.19
C LEU A 330 -2.18 -6.75 12.63
N ILE A 331 -2.10 -5.45 12.34
CA ILE A 331 -0.96 -4.60 12.71
C ILE A 331 -0.90 -4.40 14.22
N ALA A 332 -2.04 -4.22 14.87
CA ALA A 332 -2.14 -4.08 16.32
C ALA A 332 -1.88 -5.39 17.07
N GLU A 333 -2.11 -6.54 16.40
CA GLU A 333 -2.16 -7.90 16.98
C GLU A 333 -3.31 -8.11 17.98
N GLU A 334 -4.24 -7.15 18.03
CA GLU A 334 -5.44 -7.15 18.87
C GLU A 334 -6.65 -6.61 18.10
N GLU A 335 -7.85 -6.67 18.69
CA GLU A 335 -9.06 -6.09 18.09
C GLU A 335 -9.16 -4.60 18.45
N VAL A 336 -8.74 -3.75 17.53
CA VAL A 336 -8.89 -2.28 17.60
C VAL A 336 -10.25 -1.84 17.06
N VAL A 337 -10.71 -2.50 15.98
CA VAL A 337 -11.98 -2.21 15.33
C VAL A 337 -12.82 -3.47 15.22
N PRO A 338 -14.15 -3.40 15.35
CA PRO A 338 -15.03 -4.56 15.15
C PRO A 338 -14.99 -5.02 13.69
N GLU A 339 -15.01 -6.35 13.50
CA GLU A 339 -15.02 -7.00 12.20
C GLU A 339 -16.38 -7.70 11.97
N LEU A 340 -17.13 -7.25 10.97
CA LEU A 340 -18.38 -7.88 10.56
C LEU A 340 -18.17 -8.58 9.21
N VAL A 341 -18.05 -9.90 9.24
CA VAL A 341 -17.68 -10.69 8.07
C VAL A 341 -18.83 -11.60 7.66
N GLN A 342 -19.15 -11.65 6.36
CA GLN A 342 -20.15 -12.52 5.77
C GLN A 342 -21.53 -12.39 6.43
N GLU A 343 -21.93 -13.37 7.25
CA GLU A 343 -23.25 -13.45 7.89
C GLU A 343 -23.41 -12.40 9.00
N ASP A 344 -22.34 -12.04 9.69
CA ASP A 344 -22.33 -11.00 10.70
C ASP A 344 -22.47 -9.59 10.10
N PHE A 345 -22.18 -9.44 8.81
CA PHE A 345 -22.34 -8.17 8.11
C PHE A 345 -23.80 -7.92 7.76
N THR A 346 -24.58 -7.51 8.75
CA THR A 346 -25.97 -7.04 8.62
C THR A 346 -26.06 -5.55 8.96
N ALA A 347 -27.07 -4.87 8.41
CA ALA A 347 -27.31 -3.46 8.72
C ALA A 347 -27.50 -3.22 10.21
N ALA A 348 -28.23 -4.11 10.91
CA ALA A 348 -28.48 -4.03 12.34
C ALA A 348 -27.17 -4.13 13.15
N ASN A 349 -26.30 -5.09 12.81
CA ASN A 349 -25.02 -5.23 13.49
C ASN A 349 -24.09 -4.04 13.24
N VAL A 350 -24.05 -3.51 12.01
CA VAL A 350 -23.28 -2.29 11.69
C VAL A 350 -23.75 -1.12 12.53
N VAL A 351 -25.07 -0.89 12.60
CA VAL A 351 -25.65 0.21 13.39
C VAL A 351 -25.36 0.02 14.88
N ALA A 352 -25.48 -1.21 15.40
CA ALA A 352 -25.14 -1.48 16.80
C ALA A 352 -23.69 -1.09 17.12
N ARG A 353 -22.72 -1.51 16.29
CA ARG A 353 -21.30 -1.15 16.48
C ARG A 353 -21.01 0.34 16.28
N LEU A 354 -21.70 0.99 15.33
CA LEU A 354 -21.57 2.44 15.17
C LEU A 354 -22.08 3.21 16.39
N LYS A 355 -23.20 2.78 16.99
CA LYS A 355 -23.75 3.42 18.19
C LYS A 355 -22.78 3.39 19.37
N ASP A 356 -21.87 2.42 19.44
CA ASP A 356 -20.84 2.34 20.48
C ASP A 356 -19.75 3.41 20.29
N ILE A 357 -19.48 3.85 19.06
CA ILE A 357 -18.33 4.71 18.72
C ILE A 357 -18.73 6.11 18.20
N LEU A 358 -20.01 6.33 17.91
CA LEU A 358 -20.50 7.66 17.49
C LEU A 358 -20.53 8.67 18.64
N PRO A 359 -21.03 8.35 19.84
CA PRO A 359 -20.95 9.27 20.97
C PRO A 359 -19.51 9.34 21.50
N ASP A 360 -19.19 10.45 22.18
CA ASP A 360 -17.98 10.51 22.98
C ASP A 360 -18.10 9.57 24.17
N GLY A 361 -17.03 8.87 24.50
CA GLY A 361 -17.03 7.90 25.59
C GLY A 361 -15.91 6.88 25.50
N PRO A 362 -15.84 5.95 26.47
CA PRO A 362 -14.71 5.02 26.58
C PRO A 362 -14.52 4.09 25.38
N ALA A 363 -15.60 3.68 24.71
CA ALA A 363 -15.51 2.80 23.55
C ALA A 363 -14.83 3.51 22.38
N ARG A 364 -15.26 4.75 22.09
CA ARG A 364 -14.63 5.60 21.08
C ARG A 364 -13.18 5.88 21.41
N GLN A 365 -12.88 6.25 22.66
CA GLN A 365 -11.52 6.59 23.07
C GLN A 365 -10.57 5.41 22.91
N ARG A 366 -10.95 4.20 23.36
CA ARG A 366 -10.15 2.99 23.16
C ARG A 366 -9.84 2.73 21.68
N MET A 367 -10.82 2.92 20.79
CA MET A 367 -10.59 2.76 19.36
C MET A 367 -9.61 3.82 18.81
N LEU A 368 -9.76 5.08 19.20
CA LEU A 368 -8.84 6.15 18.80
C LEU A 368 -7.41 5.86 19.27
N ASP A 369 -7.23 5.41 20.51
CA ASP A 369 -5.92 5.05 21.07
C ASP A 369 -5.31 3.86 20.31
N GLY A 370 -6.12 2.85 19.99
CA GLY A 370 -5.69 1.72 19.17
C GLY A 370 -5.28 2.13 17.75
N LEU A 371 -6.06 2.99 17.09
CA LEU A 371 -5.72 3.52 15.75
C LEU A 371 -4.43 4.36 15.79
N ALA A 372 -4.23 5.17 16.85
CA ALA A 372 -2.98 5.91 17.05
C ALA A 372 -1.79 4.96 17.22
N GLY A 373 -1.95 3.85 17.95
CA GLY A 373 -0.97 2.78 18.09
C GLY A 373 -0.62 2.14 16.74
N VAL A 374 -1.62 1.82 15.93
CA VAL A 374 -1.42 1.31 14.55
C VAL A 374 -0.64 2.31 13.70
N LYS A 375 -1.02 3.58 13.73
CA LYS A 375 -0.32 4.66 13.01
C LYS A 375 1.15 4.78 13.42
N ALA A 376 1.45 4.65 14.70
CA ALA A 376 2.82 4.67 15.21
C ALA A 376 3.64 3.46 14.71
N ARG A 377 3.06 2.26 14.69
CA ARG A 377 3.70 1.02 14.20
C ARG A 377 3.99 1.02 12.70
N LEU A 378 3.23 1.77 11.90
CA LEU A 378 3.39 1.86 10.45
C LEU A 378 4.43 2.88 10.00
N ARG A 379 4.88 3.75 10.89
CA ARG A 379 5.93 4.73 10.57
C ARG A 379 7.28 4.06 10.41
N SER A 380 7.99 4.45 9.37
CA SER A 380 9.40 4.14 9.23
C SER A 380 10.24 4.96 10.18
N ARG A 381 11.31 4.36 10.69
CA ARG A 381 12.33 5.04 11.48
C ARG A 381 13.71 4.69 10.95
N ALA A 382 14.61 5.66 10.95
CA ALA A 382 16.04 5.43 10.74
C ALA A 382 16.64 4.66 11.93
N ASP A 383 17.89 4.21 11.80
CA ASP A 383 18.57 3.47 12.87
C ASP A 383 18.77 4.31 14.15
N ASP A 384 18.82 5.65 14.03
CA ASP A 384 18.86 6.60 15.14
C ASP A 384 17.49 6.90 15.77
N GLY A 385 16.41 6.24 15.27
CA GLY A 385 15.05 6.43 15.76
C GLY A 385 14.29 7.60 15.16
N THR A 386 14.90 8.42 14.30
CA THR A 386 14.23 9.55 13.64
C THR A 386 13.19 9.07 12.62
N ALA A 387 12.13 9.85 12.43
CA ALA A 387 11.11 9.55 11.44
C ALA A 387 11.69 9.65 10.03
N GLN A 388 11.50 8.62 9.22
CA GLN A 388 12.02 8.54 7.87
C GLN A 388 10.94 8.12 6.88
N HIS A 389 11.01 8.59 5.64
CA HIS A 389 10.10 8.10 4.61
C HIS A 389 10.46 6.65 4.20
N PRO A 390 9.48 5.74 4.02
CA PRO A 390 9.76 4.33 3.68
C PRO A 390 10.67 4.14 2.47
N ALA A 391 10.55 4.99 1.44
CA ALA A 391 11.42 4.92 0.27
C ALA A 391 12.88 5.32 0.59
N ASP A 392 13.09 6.27 1.50
CA ASP A 392 14.45 6.67 1.91
C ASP A 392 15.11 5.55 2.74
N ARG A 393 14.34 4.91 3.65
CA ARG A 393 14.81 3.71 4.38
C ARG A 393 15.16 2.56 3.44
N ALA A 394 14.31 2.32 2.44
CA ALA A 394 14.60 1.32 1.41
C ALA A 394 15.87 1.65 0.62
N ALA A 395 16.05 2.92 0.24
CA ALA A 395 17.23 3.39 -0.49
C ALA A 395 18.53 3.18 0.31
N GLU A 396 18.54 3.48 1.60
CA GLU A 396 19.68 3.24 2.48
C GLU A 396 20.10 1.77 2.52
N ILE A 397 19.11 0.87 2.71
CA ILE A 397 19.35 -0.57 2.75
C ILE A 397 19.88 -1.07 1.41
N ILE A 398 19.30 -0.62 0.29
CA ILE A 398 19.71 -1.02 -1.07
C ILE A 398 21.14 -0.54 -1.36
N LEU A 399 21.48 0.71 -1.06
CA LEU A 399 22.83 1.25 -1.24
C LEU A 399 23.84 0.57 -0.32
N GLY A 400 23.44 0.16 0.88
CA GLY A 400 24.26 -0.65 1.78
C GLY A 400 24.61 -2.01 1.17
N LEU A 401 23.62 -2.70 0.58
CA LEU A 401 23.84 -3.99 -0.11
C LEU A 401 24.76 -3.86 -1.32
N LEU A 402 24.60 -2.80 -2.12
CA LEU A 402 25.48 -2.52 -3.25
C LEU A 402 26.93 -2.29 -2.81
N ALA A 403 27.14 -1.53 -1.74
CA ALA A 403 28.46 -1.25 -1.20
C ALA A 403 29.15 -2.51 -0.67
N ALA A 404 28.44 -3.35 0.08
CA ALA A 404 28.95 -4.61 0.61
C ALA A 404 29.41 -5.56 -0.52
N LYS A 405 28.59 -5.68 -1.58
CA LYS A 405 28.93 -6.53 -2.73
C LYS A 405 30.16 -6.03 -3.52
N LYS A 406 30.32 -4.72 -3.66
CA LYS A 406 31.54 -4.18 -4.28
C LYS A 406 32.79 -4.51 -3.47
N GLN A 407 32.72 -4.41 -2.15
CA GLN A 407 33.84 -4.78 -1.27
C GLN A 407 34.19 -6.26 -1.37
N GLU A 408 33.20 -7.16 -1.40
CA GLU A 408 33.42 -8.60 -1.59
C GLU A 408 34.09 -8.91 -2.94
N ALA A 409 33.66 -8.25 -4.02
CA ALA A 409 34.23 -8.40 -5.34
C ALA A 409 35.69 -7.92 -5.40
N ASP A 410 35.99 -6.76 -4.82
CA ASP A 410 37.35 -6.20 -4.78
C ASP A 410 38.28 -7.10 -3.94
N PHE A 411 37.80 -7.61 -2.80
CA PHE A 411 38.59 -8.52 -1.96
C PHE A 411 38.91 -9.84 -2.69
N SER A 412 37.95 -10.38 -3.46
CA SER A 412 38.13 -11.61 -4.24
C SER A 412 39.12 -11.45 -5.41
N LEU A 413 39.26 -10.24 -5.94
CA LEU A 413 40.24 -9.91 -6.99
C LEU A 413 41.68 -9.77 -6.46
N HIS A 414 41.84 -9.36 -5.21
CA HIS A 414 43.15 -9.18 -4.57
C HIS A 414 43.65 -10.45 -3.88
N SER A 415 42.81 -11.48 -3.73
CA SER A 415 43.16 -12.77 -3.10
C SER A 415 43.50 -13.88 -4.10
N LYS A 416 43.56 -13.57 -5.39
CA LYS A 416 44.06 -14.44 -6.47
C LYS A 416 45.39 -13.91 -7.02
#